data_cb7696e0691be8ee63ac33ca3718dafd
#
_entry.id   cb7696e0691be8ee63ac33ca3718dafd
#
_cell.length_a   1.000
_cell.length_b   1.000
_cell.length_c   1.000
_cell.angle_alpha   90.00
_cell.angle_beta   90.00
_cell.angle_gamma   90.00
#
_symmetry.space_group_name_H-M   'P 1'
#
loop_
_entity.id
_entity.type
_entity.pdbx_description
1 polymer ?
#
loop_
_entity_poly.entity_id
_entity_poly.type
_entity_poly.pdbx_seq_one_letter_code
_entity_poly.pdbx_strand_id
1 'polypeptide(L)'
;MAMPPKLRNKLSAAVVGLILAGASAPVILDQFLDEKEGNSLTAYRDGGGLWTICRGATMVDGKPVVQGMRLTQSKCEQVNAKERDKVLAWVERNIKVSLTEPQKAGIASFCPYNIGPGKCFPSTFYKRINAGDRNGACEAIRWWIKDGGRDCRLTKGQKNGCYGQVERRDQESALTCWGIDQ
;
A
#
# COMPACT_ATOMS: atom_id res chain seq x y z
N MET A 1 -14.60 -17.73 4.26
CA MET A 1 -13.40 -18.44 4.76
C MET A 1 -12.60 -17.46 5.59
N ALA A 2 -12.32 -17.76 6.86
CA ALA A 2 -11.56 -16.92 7.76
C ALA A 2 -10.17 -16.59 7.20
N MET A 3 -9.69 -15.36 7.41
CA MET A 3 -8.30 -15.02 7.12
C MET A 3 -7.39 -15.96 7.90
N PRO A 4 -6.49 -16.68 7.23
CA PRO A 4 -5.60 -17.57 7.95
C PRO A 4 -4.88 -16.80 9.05
N PRO A 5 -4.84 -17.29 10.31
CA PRO A 5 -4.11 -16.63 11.42
C PRO A 5 -2.69 -16.25 11.06
N LYS A 6 -2.07 -16.99 10.14
CA LYS A 6 -0.74 -16.75 9.59
C LYS A 6 -0.55 -15.41 8.87
N LEU A 7 -1.60 -14.77 8.35
CA LEU A 7 -1.47 -13.47 7.68
C LEU A 7 -1.41 -12.29 8.65
N ARG A 8 -2.15 -12.36 9.77
CA ARG A 8 -2.05 -11.35 10.85
C ARG A 8 -0.63 -11.23 11.40
N ASN A 9 0.05 -12.36 11.53
CA ASN A 9 1.42 -12.43 12.04
C ASN A 9 2.48 -11.86 11.07
N LYS A 10 2.09 -11.47 9.87
CA LYS A 10 2.99 -10.82 8.90
C LYS A 10 3.06 -9.30 9.04
N LEU A 11 2.11 -8.70 9.74
CA LEU A 11 2.17 -7.28 10.09
C LEU A 11 3.20 -7.03 11.18
N SER A 12 3.85 -5.86 11.14
CA SER A 12 4.77 -5.46 12.20
C SER A 12 4.05 -5.26 13.53
N ALA A 13 4.77 -5.40 14.64
CA ALA A 13 4.23 -5.11 15.95
C ALA A 13 3.76 -3.64 16.07
N ALA A 14 4.42 -2.70 15.37
CA ALA A 14 4.03 -1.30 15.35
C ALA A 14 2.66 -1.11 14.68
N VAL A 15 2.43 -1.70 13.50
CA VAL A 15 1.13 -1.63 12.81
C VAL A 15 0.03 -2.30 13.64
N VAL A 16 0.27 -3.49 14.18
CA VAL A 16 -0.70 -4.20 15.03
C VAL A 16 -1.02 -3.39 16.29
N GLY A 17 -0.02 -2.80 16.93
CA GLY A 17 -0.19 -1.95 18.11
C GLY A 17 -1.08 -0.73 17.83
N LEU A 18 -0.88 -0.07 16.69
CA LEU A 18 -1.73 1.05 16.27
C LEU A 18 -3.19 0.61 16.05
N ILE A 19 -3.41 -0.53 15.39
CA ILE A 19 -4.76 -1.05 15.18
C ILE A 19 -5.45 -1.35 16.51
N LEU A 20 -4.77 -2.04 17.42
CA LEU A 20 -5.31 -2.38 18.74
C LEU A 20 -5.57 -1.15 19.61
N ALA A 21 -4.79 -0.07 19.42
CA ALA A 21 -5.00 1.21 20.08
C ALA A 21 -6.12 2.05 19.45
N GLY A 22 -6.78 1.57 18.40
CA GLY A 22 -7.86 2.30 17.73
C GLY A 22 -7.39 3.46 16.86
N ALA A 23 -6.17 3.41 16.33
CA ALA A 23 -5.65 4.45 15.46
C ALA A 23 -6.48 4.62 14.17
N SER A 24 -6.50 5.84 13.64
CA SER A 24 -7.18 6.14 12.38
C SER A 24 -6.42 5.59 11.15
N ALA A 25 -7.12 5.46 10.03
CA ALA A 25 -6.52 4.97 8.78
C ALA A 25 -5.30 5.78 8.34
N PRO A 26 -5.26 7.12 8.42
CA PRO A 26 -4.05 7.88 8.10
C PRO A 26 -2.83 7.46 8.92
N VAL A 27 -3.01 7.25 10.23
CA VAL A 27 -1.91 6.86 11.13
C VAL A 27 -1.40 5.46 10.82
N ILE A 28 -2.33 4.51 10.62
CA ILE A 28 -1.99 3.12 10.26
C ILE A 28 -1.28 3.09 8.90
N LEU A 29 -1.80 3.82 7.93
CA LEU A 29 -1.23 3.86 6.58
C LEU A 29 0.16 4.50 6.56
N ASP A 30 0.38 5.59 7.29
CA ASP A 30 1.71 6.20 7.40
C ASP A 30 2.74 5.22 7.96
N GLN A 31 2.42 4.54 9.06
CA GLN A 31 3.32 3.54 9.64
C GLN A 31 3.61 2.43 8.63
N PHE A 32 2.58 1.91 7.98
CA PHE A 32 2.73 0.84 6.99
C PHE A 32 3.59 1.26 5.79
N LEU A 33 3.34 2.44 5.23
CA LEU A 33 4.10 2.94 4.08
C LEU A 33 5.54 3.30 4.44
N ASP A 34 5.79 3.85 5.64
CA ASP A 34 7.16 4.12 6.11
C ASP A 34 8.00 2.86 6.19
N GLU A 35 7.39 1.73 6.57
CA GLU A 35 8.06 0.43 6.58
C GLU A 35 8.37 -0.12 5.18
N LYS A 36 7.62 0.31 4.14
CA LYS A 36 7.71 -0.25 2.78
C LYS A 36 8.52 0.61 1.82
N GLU A 37 8.37 1.93 1.89
CA GLU A 37 8.83 2.83 0.82
C GLU A 37 10.15 3.54 1.15
N GLY A 38 10.54 3.58 2.41
CA GLY A 38 11.63 4.45 2.84
C GLY A 38 11.27 5.93 2.70
N ASN A 39 12.24 6.81 2.92
CA ASN A 39 12.05 8.26 2.79
C ASN A 39 13.37 8.91 2.40
N SER A 40 13.50 9.35 1.15
CA SER A 40 14.70 10.01 0.64
C SER A 40 14.51 11.51 0.52
N LEU A 41 15.37 12.29 1.18
CA LEU A 41 15.36 13.75 1.09
C LEU A 41 16.00 14.27 -0.21
N THR A 42 16.64 13.41 -0.98
CA THR A 42 17.25 13.74 -2.27
C THR A 42 16.59 12.91 -3.36
N ALA A 43 16.32 13.54 -4.50
CA ALA A 43 15.73 12.86 -5.66
C ALA A 43 16.62 11.71 -6.14
N TYR A 44 15.98 10.59 -6.44
CA TYR A 44 16.60 9.38 -6.99
C TYR A 44 15.75 8.86 -8.15
N ARG A 45 16.33 8.00 -8.97
CA ARG A 45 15.56 7.28 -10.00
C ARG A 45 15.01 5.98 -9.41
N ASP A 46 13.70 5.78 -9.55
CA ASP A 46 13.05 4.52 -9.17
C ASP A 46 13.35 3.39 -10.19
N GLY A 47 12.82 2.21 -9.96
CA GLY A 47 12.98 1.05 -10.84
C GLY A 47 12.40 1.24 -12.25
N GLY A 48 11.49 2.19 -12.44
CA GLY A 48 10.93 2.60 -13.74
C GLY A 48 11.68 3.76 -14.40
N GLY A 49 12.73 4.27 -13.74
CA GLY A 49 13.54 5.39 -14.24
C GLY A 49 12.94 6.77 -14.00
N LEU A 50 11.87 6.88 -13.23
CA LEU A 50 11.26 8.16 -12.85
C LEU A 50 12.03 8.84 -11.71
N TRP A 51 12.17 10.17 -11.78
CA TRP A 51 12.69 10.94 -10.66
C TRP A 51 11.67 10.96 -9.52
N THR A 52 12.10 10.52 -8.36
CA THR A 52 11.28 10.25 -7.19
C THR A 52 11.94 10.84 -5.95
N ILE A 53 11.16 11.29 -4.98
CA ILE A 53 11.66 11.86 -3.72
C ILE A 53 10.74 11.49 -2.55
N CYS A 54 11.19 11.70 -1.34
CA CYS A 54 10.45 11.39 -0.12
C CYS A 54 10.05 9.89 -0.09
N ARG A 55 8.78 9.59 0.11
CA ARG A 55 8.24 8.22 0.18
C ARG A 55 7.65 7.77 -1.17
N GLY A 56 8.34 8.05 -2.26
CA GLY A 56 7.92 7.65 -3.60
C GLY A 56 7.16 8.73 -4.39
N ALA A 57 7.19 9.98 -3.96
CA ALA A 57 6.54 11.06 -4.69
C ALA A 57 7.29 11.41 -5.98
N THR A 58 6.56 11.55 -7.07
CA THR A 58 7.06 12.00 -8.38
C THR A 58 6.73 13.47 -8.67
N MET A 59 5.91 14.08 -7.81
CA MET A 59 5.48 15.48 -7.88
C MET A 59 5.64 16.14 -6.51
N VAL A 60 6.05 17.40 -6.50
CA VAL A 60 6.11 18.25 -5.30
C VAL A 60 5.50 19.60 -5.63
N ASP A 61 4.47 20.01 -4.90
CA ASP A 61 3.74 21.27 -5.10
C ASP A 61 3.30 21.49 -6.56
N GLY A 62 2.84 20.44 -7.24
CA GLY A 62 2.37 20.47 -8.61
C GLY A 62 3.47 20.46 -9.68
N LYS A 63 4.74 20.33 -9.28
CA LYS A 63 5.90 20.27 -10.20
C LYS A 63 6.53 18.88 -10.18
N PRO A 64 6.98 18.38 -11.34
CA PRO A 64 7.71 17.11 -11.39
C PRO A 64 8.98 17.14 -10.55
N VAL A 65 9.30 16.01 -9.93
CA VAL A 65 10.61 15.81 -9.29
C VAL A 65 11.68 15.74 -10.39
N VAL A 66 12.78 16.44 -10.18
CA VAL A 66 13.89 16.51 -11.13
C VAL A 66 15.21 16.12 -10.46
N GLN A 67 16.20 15.81 -11.28
CA GLN A 67 17.56 15.50 -10.81
C GLN A 67 18.09 16.61 -9.90
N GLY A 68 18.71 16.22 -8.77
CA GLY A 68 19.31 17.15 -7.83
C GLY A 68 18.34 17.84 -6.88
N MET A 69 17.02 17.59 -7.00
CA MET A 69 16.05 18.13 -6.05
C MET A 69 16.36 17.60 -4.64
N ARG A 70 16.35 18.50 -3.67
CA ARG A 70 16.50 18.19 -2.24
C ARG A 70 15.40 18.87 -1.46
N LEU A 71 14.86 18.15 -0.49
CA LEU A 71 13.84 18.67 0.42
C LEU A 71 14.27 18.46 1.87
N THR A 72 13.69 19.26 2.76
CA THR A 72 13.84 19.05 4.20
C THR A 72 12.99 17.88 4.66
N GLN A 73 13.29 17.33 5.83
CA GLN A 73 12.47 16.32 6.48
C GLN A 73 11.02 16.78 6.61
N SER A 74 10.81 17.99 7.14
CA SER A 74 9.48 18.58 7.30
C SER A 74 8.73 18.72 5.96
N LYS A 75 9.42 19.09 4.88
CA LYS A 75 8.79 19.17 3.55
C LYS A 75 8.40 17.80 3.02
N CYS A 76 9.23 16.78 3.21
CA CYS A 76 8.88 15.40 2.85
C CYS A 76 7.68 14.89 3.66
N GLU A 77 7.58 15.20 4.93
CA GLU A 77 6.41 14.85 5.75
C GLU A 77 5.11 15.45 5.18
N GLN A 78 5.15 16.71 4.76
CA GLN A 78 4.01 17.36 4.10
C GLN A 78 3.66 16.71 2.76
N VAL A 79 4.66 16.38 1.94
CA VAL A 79 4.47 15.70 0.65
C VAL A 79 3.86 14.31 0.87
N ASN A 80 4.40 13.54 1.79
CA ASN A 80 3.90 12.21 2.14
C ASN A 80 2.47 12.25 2.67
N ALA A 81 2.14 13.23 3.52
CA ALA A 81 0.78 13.42 4.03
C ALA A 81 -0.23 13.72 2.93
N LYS A 82 0.12 14.55 1.95
CA LYS A 82 -0.74 14.84 0.80
C LYS A 82 -1.01 13.60 -0.05
N GLU A 83 0.01 12.80 -0.34
CA GLU A 83 -0.14 11.55 -1.08
C GLU A 83 -1.00 10.53 -0.31
N ARG A 84 -0.78 10.39 1.00
CA ARG A 84 -1.60 9.57 1.90
C ARG A 84 -3.07 9.99 1.87
N ASP A 85 -3.35 11.27 2.04
CA ASP A 85 -4.73 11.79 2.08
C ASP A 85 -5.42 11.62 0.73
N LYS A 86 -4.69 11.79 -0.38
CA LYS A 86 -5.18 11.56 -1.73
C LYS A 86 -5.63 10.10 -1.94
N VAL A 87 -4.84 9.12 -1.51
CA VAL A 87 -5.21 7.72 -1.69
C VAL A 87 -6.33 7.29 -0.76
N LEU A 88 -6.40 7.81 0.46
CA LEU A 88 -7.54 7.57 1.37
C LEU A 88 -8.83 8.18 0.83
N ALA A 89 -8.79 9.40 0.29
CA ALA A 89 -9.94 10.02 -0.38
C ALA A 89 -10.40 9.22 -1.59
N TRP A 90 -9.47 8.61 -2.34
CA TRP A 90 -9.81 7.70 -3.43
C TRP A 90 -10.60 6.49 -2.92
N VAL A 91 -10.17 5.88 -1.80
CA VAL A 91 -10.89 4.75 -1.19
C VAL A 91 -12.31 5.14 -0.80
N GLU A 92 -12.49 6.28 -0.13
CA GLU A 92 -13.81 6.76 0.28
C GLU A 92 -14.76 7.01 -0.90
N ARG A 93 -14.24 7.51 -2.02
CA ARG A 93 -15.07 7.76 -3.22
C ARG A 93 -15.42 6.49 -3.99
N ASN A 94 -14.55 5.51 -4.02
CA ASN A 94 -14.64 4.39 -4.97
C ASN A 94 -15.01 3.05 -4.36
N ILE A 95 -14.80 2.86 -3.05
CA ILE A 95 -15.21 1.63 -2.35
C ILE A 95 -16.57 1.85 -1.70
N LYS A 96 -17.54 1.02 -2.08
CA LYS A 96 -18.96 1.23 -1.74
C LYS A 96 -19.42 0.50 -0.48
N VAL A 97 -18.56 -0.33 0.09
CA VAL A 97 -18.86 -1.06 1.33
C VAL A 97 -18.30 -0.31 2.54
N SER A 98 -18.91 -0.49 3.71
CA SER A 98 -18.38 0.06 4.97
C SER A 98 -17.01 -0.56 5.28
N LEU A 99 -16.06 0.26 5.69
CA LEU A 99 -14.70 -0.16 6.01
C LEU A 99 -14.31 0.31 7.41
N THR A 100 -13.59 -0.54 8.14
CA THR A 100 -12.87 -0.14 9.35
C THR A 100 -11.57 0.60 8.99
N GLU A 101 -10.95 1.24 9.95
CA GLU A 101 -9.72 2.02 9.73
C GLU A 101 -8.56 1.17 9.16
N PRO A 102 -8.24 -0.04 9.69
CA PRO A 102 -7.22 -0.88 9.07
C PRO A 102 -7.58 -1.36 7.66
N GLN A 103 -8.86 -1.61 7.39
CA GLN A 103 -9.32 -1.99 6.05
C GLN A 103 -9.11 -0.86 5.04
N LYS A 104 -9.43 0.39 5.42
CA LYS A 104 -9.14 1.57 4.58
C LYS A 104 -7.65 1.69 4.27
N ALA A 105 -6.80 1.52 5.28
CA ALA A 105 -5.35 1.60 5.12
C ALA A 105 -4.81 0.53 4.16
N GLY A 106 -5.26 -0.72 4.30
CA GLY A 106 -4.85 -1.83 3.43
C GLY A 106 -5.24 -1.62 1.98
N ILE A 107 -6.48 -1.19 1.74
CA ILE A 107 -6.99 -0.92 0.39
C ILE A 107 -6.26 0.28 -0.22
N ALA A 108 -6.05 1.35 0.55
CA ALA A 108 -5.34 2.54 0.10
C ALA A 108 -3.90 2.23 -0.33
N SER A 109 -3.20 1.41 0.44
CA SER A 109 -1.84 0.96 0.11
C SER A 109 -1.81 0.14 -1.18
N PHE A 110 -2.69 -0.84 -1.31
CA PHE A 110 -2.70 -1.75 -2.46
C PHE A 110 -3.16 -1.06 -3.74
N CYS A 111 -4.36 -0.50 -3.71
CA CYS A 111 -5.09 -0.11 -4.92
C CYS A 111 -4.64 1.24 -5.48
N PRO A 112 -4.99 2.38 -4.86
CA PRO A 112 -4.61 3.66 -5.44
C PRO A 112 -3.13 3.97 -5.31
N TYR A 113 -2.47 3.54 -4.22
CA TYR A 113 -1.06 3.89 -3.97
C TYR A 113 -0.09 3.04 -4.79
N ASN A 114 -0.15 1.70 -4.67
CA ASN A 114 0.87 0.82 -5.24
C ASN A 114 0.60 0.46 -6.71
N ILE A 115 -0.56 -0.15 -7.01
CA ILE A 115 -0.85 -0.52 -8.41
C ILE A 115 -1.42 0.61 -9.24
N GLY A 116 -1.96 1.63 -8.60
CA GLY A 116 -2.56 2.81 -9.21
C GLY A 116 -4.02 2.62 -9.62
N PRO A 117 -4.81 3.72 -9.68
CA PRO A 117 -6.24 3.67 -10.02
C PRO A 117 -6.53 2.99 -11.35
N GLY A 118 -5.71 3.23 -12.37
CA GLY A 118 -5.90 2.66 -13.70
C GLY A 118 -5.85 1.13 -13.75
N LYS A 119 -5.01 0.51 -12.91
CA LYS A 119 -4.95 -0.94 -12.76
C LYS A 119 -5.95 -1.46 -11.72
N CYS A 120 -6.32 -0.63 -10.74
CA CYS A 120 -7.25 -0.99 -9.70
C CYS A 120 -8.68 -1.18 -10.23
N PHE A 121 -9.21 -0.23 -11.00
CA PHE A 121 -10.59 -0.27 -11.49
C PHE A 121 -10.96 -1.55 -12.24
N PRO A 122 -10.14 -2.09 -13.17
CA PRO A 122 -10.47 -3.34 -13.86
C PRO A 122 -10.16 -4.60 -13.05
N SER A 123 -9.53 -4.48 -11.87
CA SER A 123 -9.06 -5.62 -11.09
C SER A 123 -10.19 -6.48 -10.51
N THR A 124 -9.91 -7.75 -10.31
CA THR A 124 -10.82 -8.67 -9.60
C THR A 124 -11.04 -8.21 -8.16
N PHE A 125 -10.00 -7.65 -7.51
CA PHE A 125 -10.13 -7.06 -6.19
C PHE A 125 -11.25 -6.01 -6.14
N TYR A 126 -11.19 -5.02 -7.04
CA TYR A 126 -12.16 -3.91 -7.05
C TYR A 126 -13.59 -4.39 -7.28
N LYS A 127 -13.78 -5.33 -8.20
CA LYS A 127 -15.09 -5.93 -8.46
C LYS A 127 -15.64 -6.67 -7.24
N ARG A 128 -14.80 -7.48 -6.59
CA ARG A 128 -15.20 -8.29 -5.43
C ARG A 128 -15.52 -7.44 -4.21
N ILE A 129 -14.66 -6.47 -3.87
CA ILE A 129 -14.90 -5.62 -2.69
C ILE A 129 -16.20 -4.83 -2.83
N ASN A 130 -16.47 -4.27 -4.00
CA ASN A 130 -17.70 -3.52 -4.24
C ASN A 130 -18.95 -4.38 -4.42
N ALA A 131 -18.80 -5.68 -4.67
CA ALA A 131 -19.87 -6.68 -4.62
C ALA A 131 -20.12 -7.20 -3.18
N GLY A 132 -19.34 -6.78 -2.19
CA GLY A 132 -19.44 -7.25 -0.80
C GLY A 132 -18.70 -8.56 -0.52
N ASP A 133 -18.02 -9.14 -1.51
CA ASP A 133 -17.17 -10.32 -1.34
C ASP A 133 -15.82 -9.90 -0.76
N ARG A 134 -15.80 -9.66 0.55
CA ARG A 134 -14.61 -9.17 1.27
C ARG A 134 -13.49 -10.21 1.29
N ASN A 135 -13.80 -11.46 1.56
CA ASN A 135 -12.82 -12.55 1.59
C ASN A 135 -12.20 -12.77 0.21
N GLY A 136 -13.02 -12.82 -0.83
CA GLY A 136 -12.53 -12.94 -2.21
C GLY A 136 -11.72 -11.73 -2.67
N ALA A 137 -12.04 -10.52 -2.17
CA ALA A 137 -11.25 -9.32 -2.44
C ALA A 137 -9.85 -9.41 -1.80
N CYS A 138 -9.75 -9.84 -0.54
CA CYS A 138 -8.46 -10.04 0.15
C CYS A 138 -7.58 -11.09 -0.54
N GLU A 139 -8.20 -12.17 -1.03
CA GLU A 139 -7.50 -13.17 -1.82
C GLU A 139 -6.95 -12.59 -3.12
N ALA A 140 -7.76 -11.78 -3.82
CA ALA A 140 -7.39 -11.17 -5.09
C ALA A 140 -6.21 -10.17 -4.97
N ILE A 141 -6.03 -9.52 -3.83
CA ILE A 141 -4.84 -8.71 -3.54
C ILE A 141 -3.56 -9.56 -3.69
N ARG A 142 -3.56 -10.76 -3.18
CA ARG A 142 -2.41 -11.68 -3.14
C ARG A 142 -2.01 -12.23 -4.50
N TRP A 143 -2.81 -12.01 -5.55
CA TRP A 143 -2.48 -12.40 -6.92
C TRP A 143 -1.53 -11.42 -7.62
N TRP A 144 -1.34 -10.22 -7.07
CA TRP A 144 -0.49 -9.17 -7.64
C TRP A 144 0.99 -9.34 -7.25
N ILE A 145 1.57 -10.45 -7.69
CA ILE A 145 2.91 -10.92 -7.33
C ILE A 145 3.81 -11.17 -8.55
N LYS A 146 3.50 -10.53 -9.68
CA LYS A 146 4.33 -10.61 -10.89
C LYS A 146 5.04 -9.30 -11.13
N ASP A 147 6.30 -9.40 -11.53
CA ASP A 147 7.14 -8.28 -11.94
C ASP A 147 7.75 -8.62 -13.31
N GLY A 148 7.40 -7.84 -14.35
CA GLY A 148 7.82 -8.10 -15.73
C GLY A 148 7.46 -9.52 -16.21
N GLY A 149 6.31 -10.05 -15.78
CA GLY A 149 5.88 -11.42 -16.07
C GLY A 149 6.49 -12.51 -15.19
N ARG A 150 7.50 -12.17 -14.38
CA ARG A 150 8.17 -13.08 -13.45
C ARG A 150 7.33 -13.27 -12.19
N ASP A 151 7.12 -14.50 -11.77
CA ASP A 151 6.46 -14.84 -10.50
C ASP A 151 7.43 -14.60 -9.33
N CYS A 152 7.09 -13.61 -8.49
CA CYS A 152 7.94 -13.20 -7.37
C CYS A 152 8.11 -14.27 -6.29
N ARG A 153 7.21 -15.25 -6.19
CA ARG A 153 7.34 -16.37 -5.25
C ARG A 153 8.60 -17.20 -5.53
N LEU A 154 9.00 -17.28 -6.80
CA LEU A 154 10.15 -18.06 -7.25
C LEU A 154 11.49 -17.32 -7.04
N THR A 155 11.47 -16.10 -6.55
CA THR A 155 12.66 -15.24 -6.42
C THR A 155 13.14 -15.06 -4.98
N LYS A 156 12.61 -15.84 -4.04
CA LYS A 156 12.98 -15.75 -2.62
C LYS A 156 14.48 -15.99 -2.43
N GLY A 157 15.14 -15.07 -1.73
CA GLY A 157 16.59 -15.13 -1.49
C GLY A 157 17.48 -14.74 -2.66
N GLN A 158 16.92 -14.37 -3.81
CA GLN A 158 17.69 -13.89 -4.95
C GLN A 158 18.04 -12.41 -4.81
N LYS A 159 19.27 -12.03 -5.17
CA LYS A 159 19.77 -10.65 -5.05
C LYS A 159 18.92 -9.63 -5.83
N ASN A 160 18.40 -10.02 -7.00
CA ASN A 160 17.54 -9.18 -7.86
C ASN A 160 16.10 -9.71 -7.88
N GLY A 161 15.67 -10.35 -6.79
CA GLY A 161 14.34 -10.91 -6.66
C GLY A 161 13.28 -9.86 -6.31
N CYS A 162 12.03 -10.21 -6.54
CA CYS A 162 10.86 -9.38 -6.20
C CYS A 162 10.00 -9.98 -5.08
N TYR A 163 10.56 -10.88 -4.25
CA TYR A 163 9.80 -11.58 -3.20
C TYR A 163 9.16 -10.62 -2.19
N GLY A 164 9.73 -9.44 -1.99
CA GLY A 164 9.13 -8.39 -1.17
C GLY A 164 7.71 -7.99 -1.60
N GLN A 165 7.37 -8.14 -2.88
CA GLN A 165 5.99 -7.94 -3.34
C GLN A 165 5.04 -8.99 -2.77
N VAL A 166 5.47 -10.25 -2.66
CA VAL A 166 4.65 -11.32 -2.06
C VAL A 166 4.32 -10.98 -0.61
N GLU A 167 5.34 -10.58 0.15
CA GLU A 167 5.16 -10.17 1.55
C GLU A 167 4.27 -8.94 1.69
N ARG A 168 4.46 -7.95 0.83
CA ARG A 168 3.62 -6.75 0.81
C ARG A 168 2.16 -7.09 0.54
N ARG A 169 1.86 -7.93 -0.44
CA ARG A 169 0.48 -8.36 -0.76
C ARG A 169 -0.16 -9.12 0.39
N ASP A 170 0.59 -9.99 1.06
CA ASP A 170 0.10 -10.68 2.25
C ASP A 170 -0.26 -9.70 3.38
N GLN A 171 0.54 -8.66 3.58
CA GLN A 171 0.32 -7.64 4.60
C GLN A 171 -0.86 -6.71 4.24
N GLU A 172 -0.97 -6.28 2.99
CA GLU A 172 -2.11 -5.49 2.51
C GLU A 172 -3.42 -6.28 2.59
N SER A 173 -3.38 -7.58 2.29
CA SER A 173 -4.50 -8.49 2.48
C SER A 173 -4.88 -8.62 3.96
N ALA A 174 -3.89 -8.74 4.85
CA ALA A 174 -4.12 -8.82 6.29
C ALA A 174 -4.80 -7.56 6.86
N LEU A 175 -4.41 -6.37 6.41
CA LEU A 175 -5.06 -5.11 6.77
C LEU A 175 -6.49 -5.04 6.23
N THR A 176 -6.66 -5.35 4.93
CA THR A 176 -7.96 -5.26 4.25
C THR A 176 -9.00 -6.22 4.83
N CYS A 177 -8.57 -7.39 5.30
CA CYS A 177 -9.44 -8.37 5.95
C CYS A 177 -9.40 -8.35 7.48
N TRP A 178 -8.82 -7.31 8.08
CA TRP A 178 -8.76 -7.22 9.53
C TRP A 178 -10.18 -7.17 10.13
N GLY A 179 -10.45 -8.09 11.06
CA GLY A 179 -11.73 -8.13 11.80
C GLY A 179 -12.90 -8.74 11.03
N ILE A 180 -12.73 -9.24 9.81
CA ILE A 180 -13.85 -9.82 9.05
C ILE A 180 -14.38 -11.11 9.67
N ASP A 181 -13.53 -11.83 10.38
CA ASP A 181 -13.84 -13.14 10.97
C ASP A 181 -13.90 -13.10 12.53
N GLN A 182 -14.16 -11.93 13.12
CA GLN A 182 -14.31 -11.77 14.58
C GLN A 182 -15.76 -11.69 14.98
#